data_d4c8621ba15635b0fc3be59f3766cce6
#
_entry.id   d4c8621ba15635b0fc3be59f3766cce6
#
_cell.length_a   1.000
_cell.length_b   1.000
_cell.length_c   1.000
_cell.angle_alpha   90.00
_cell.angle_beta   90.00
_cell.angle_gamma   90.00
#
_symmetry.space_group_name_H-M   'P 1'
#
loop_
_entity.id
_entity.type
_entity.pdbx_description
1 polymer ?
#
loop_
_entity_poly.entity_id
_entity_poly.type
_entity_poly.pdbx_seq_one_letter_code
_entity_poly.pdbx_strand_id
1 'polypeptide(L)'
;MLARSSLLVISMMFAGSAELRDAKPAPPAGGLLVVANQKEHTLLVVDPDNRRELAKISVGVNGHEVIVSKDSRFAYVPIYGNSGVGKPGTDGSTIDVIDLQGRKLAATIDLGKPLRPHRAEFGPDGLLYVTAEMANAVDVIDPSTRKVLAEIPTGEPQSHMLVLSLDGRRAYTANVGAGSVSVLDLAKRSLVTTIPVAKSVQRISISSDGRRVFTHDQDAPRIAVIDTATNKIANWIELPDVAYASAPTPDGRWLLAVSLVANHLHVVDLQTLKVVRSLDVPERSSEILIRPGGEIAYVSGTGAGKIAVLDLRSWKMQQPIDLTPGVDGLAWAPAP
;
A
#
# COMPACT_ATOMS: atom_id res chain seq x y z
N MET A 1 -75.15 -51.80 -20.11
CA MET A 1 -74.84 -50.47 -19.56
C MET A 1 -73.43 -50.54 -18.93
N LEU A 2 -72.46 -50.08 -19.65
CA LEU A 2 -71.07 -50.16 -19.24
C LEU A 2 -70.65 -48.77 -18.67
N ALA A 3 -70.27 -48.76 -17.39
CA ALA A 3 -69.71 -47.56 -16.74
C ALA A 3 -68.19 -47.48 -17.02
N ARG A 4 -67.78 -46.41 -17.62
CA ARG A 4 -66.31 -46.05 -17.82
C ARG A 4 -65.85 -45.27 -16.61
N SER A 5 -64.87 -45.80 -15.89
CA SER A 5 -64.16 -45.09 -14.84
C SER A 5 -62.98 -44.37 -15.46
N SER A 6 -62.95 -43.03 -15.34
CA SER A 6 -61.83 -42.19 -15.76
C SER A 6 -60.84 -42.09 -14.60
N LEU A 7 -59.61 -42.51 -14.83
CA LEU A 7 -58.48 -42.32 -13.92
C LEU A 7 -57.88 -40.90 -14.14
N LEU A 8 -57.90 -40.10 -13.10
CA LEU A 8 -57.28 -38.77 -13.08
C LEU A 8 -55.81 -38.94 -12.62
N VAL A 9 -54.85 -38.74 -13.53
CA VAL A 9 -53.44 -38.71 -13.20
C VAL A 9 -53.08 -37.31 -12.76
N ILE A 10 -52.78 -37.11 -11.48
CA ILE A 10 -52.27 -35.86 -10.93
C ILE A 10 -50.75 -35.89 -11.10
N SER A 11 -50.25 -35.07 -12.04
CA SER A 11 -48.80 -34.83 -12.25
C SER A 11 -48.31 -33.80 -11.22
N MET A 12 -47.58 -34.25 -10.22
CA MET A 12 -46.86 -33.35 -9.31
C MET A 12 -45.64 -32.76 -10.01
N MET A 13 -45.72 -31.48 -10.37
CA MET A 13 -44.55 -30.70 -10.77
C MET A 13 -43.74 -30.37 -9.52
N PHE A 14 -42.56 -30.96 -9.38
CA PHE A 14 -41.55 -30.49 -8.46
C PHE A 14 -40.98 -29.19 -9.01
N ALA A 15 -41.32 -28.05 -8.41
CA ALA A 15 -40.65 -26.79 -8.60
C ALA A 15 -39.31 -26.90 -7.87
N GLY A 16 -38.23 -27.13 -8.63
CA GLY A 16 -36.87 -27.01 -8.12
C GLY A 16 -36.63 -25.57 -7.71
N SER A 17 -36.48 -25.32 -6.41
CA SER A 17 -35.94 -24.06 -5.90
C SER A 17 -34.48 -23.93 -6.38
N ALA A 18 -34.28 -23.14 -7.42
CA ALA A 18 -32.94 -22.68 -7.77
C ALA A 18 -32.46 -21.82 -6.62
N GLU A 19 -31.46 -22.32 -5.86
CA GLU A 19 -30.69 -21.49 -4.94
C GLU A 19 -30.13 -20.33 -5.74
N LEU A 20 -30.61 -19.11 -5.47
CA LEU A 20 -29.98 -17.86 -5.87
C LEU A 20 -28.62 -17.85 -5.19
N ARG A 21 -27.58 -18.29 -5.90
CA ARG A 21 -26.20 -18.02 -5.51
C ARG A 21 -26.08 -16.52 -5.47
N ASP A 22 -25.77 -15.97 -4.29
CA ASP A 22 -25.47 -14.56 -4.11
C ASP A 22 -24.36 -14.17 -5.10
N ALA A 23 -24.73 -13.57 -6.21
CA ALA A 23 -23.81 -13.05 -7.19
C ALA A 23 -23.02 -11.91 -6.50
N LYS A 24 -21.69 -12.07 -6.40
CA LYS A 24 -20.86 -11.00 -5.88
C LYS A 24 -21.11 -9.72 -6.69
N PRO A 25 -21.33 -8.57 -6.03
CA PRO A 25 -21.54 -7.32 -6.75
C PRO A 25 -20.38 -7.05 -7.71
N ALA A 26 -20.72 -6.56 -8.91
CA ALA A 26 -19.70 -6.14 -9.88
C ALA A 26 -18.78 -5.07 -9.27
N PRO A 27 -17.49 -5.01 -9.67
CA PRO A 27 -16.61 -3.95 -9.23
C PRO A 27 -17.16 -2.60 -9.70
N PRO A 28 -16.93 -1.51 -8.92
CA PRO A 28 -17.33 -0.17 -9.32
C PRO A 28 -16.62 0.27 -10.60
N ALA A 29 -17.29 1.07 -11.43
CA ALA A 29 -16.77 1.53 -12.71
C ALA A 29 -15.41 2.29 -12.60
N GLY A 30 -15.13 2.88 -11.45
CA GLY A 30 -13.89 3.62 -11.19
C GLY A 30 -12.72 2.78 -10.68
N GLY A 31 -12.95 1.56 -10.21
CA GLY A 31 -11.95 0.68 -9.56
C GLY A 31 -12.21 0.47 -8.07
N LEU A 32 -11.30 -0.24 -7.42
CA LEU A 32 -11.39 -0.62 -6.00
C LEU A 32 -10.28 0.03 -5.18
N LEU A 33 -10.62 0.45 -3.99
CA LEU A 33 -9.65 0.77 -2.95
C LEU A 33 -9.40 -0.50 -2.12
N VAL A 34 -8.14 -0.92 -2.07
CA VAL A 34 -7.70 -2.08 -1.31
C VAL A 34 -6.99 -1.58 -0.06
N VAL A 35 -7.44 -2.02 1.11
CA VAL A 35 -7.03 -1.46 2.40
C VAL A 35 -6.54 -2.59 3.31
N ALA A 36 -5.29 -2.52 3.73
CA ALA A 36 -4.77 -3.42 4.76
C ALA A 36 -5.21 -2.95 6.15
N ASN A 37 -5.69 -3.87 6.98
CA ASN A 37 -6.02 -3.61 8.38
C ASN A 37 -5.10 -4.43 9.30
N GLN A 38 -4.10 -3.77 9.86
CA GLN A 38 -3.08 -4.40 10.69
C GLN A 38 -3.64 -4.97 12.02
N LYS A 39 -4.67 -4.35 12.58
CA LYS A 39 -5.23 -4.73 13.87
C LYS A 39 -6.13 -5.96 13.77
N GLU A 40 -6.90 -6.07 12.71
CA GLU A 40 -7.80 -7.19 12.46
C GLU A 40 -7.15 -8.29 11.63
N HIS A 41 -5.94 -8.07 11.12
CA HIS A 41 -5.25 -9.01 10.22
C HIS A 41 -6.10 -9.34 9.00
N THR A 42 -6.62 -8.31 8.34
CA THR A 42 -7.50 -8.44 7.18
C THR A 42 -7.11 -7.50 6.05
N LEU A 43 -7.45 -7.90 4.82
CA LEU A 43 -7.48 -7.03 3.67
C LEU A 43 -8.93 -6.70 3.33
N LEU A 44 -9.25 -5.43 3.28
CA LEU A 44 -10.57 -4.92 2.92
C LEU A 44 -10.58 -4.55 1.43
N VAL A 45 -11.64 -4.94 0.74
CA VAL A 45 -11.93 -4.49 -0.63
C VAL A 45 -13.08 -3.50 -0.55
N VAL A 46 -12.85 -2.28 -0.97
CA VAL A 46 -13.77 -1.16 -0.77
C VAL A 46 -14.19 -0.56 -2.12
N ASP A 47 -15.46 -0.28 -2.26
CA ASP A 47 -16.03 0.57 -3.29
C ASP A 47 -15.93 2.03 -2.81
N PRO A 48 -14.97 2.82 -3.31
CA PRO A 48 -14.74 4.16 -2.79
C PRO A 48 -15.81 5.16 -3.24
N ASP A 49 -16.46 4.91 -4.38
CA ASP A 49 -17.49 5.81 -4.92
C ASP A 49 -18.78 5.71 -4.09
N ASN A 50 -19.13 4.51 -3.62
CA ASN A 50 -20.28 4.25 -2.76
C ASN A 50 -19.89 4.15 -1.27
N ARG A 51 -18.61 4.35 -0.92
CA ARG A 51 -18.06 4.29 0.45
C ARG A 51 -18.43 3.00 1.19
N ARG A 52 -18.35 1.86 0.51
CA ARG A 52 -18.83 0.58 1.01
C ARG A 52 -17.76 -0.48 0.98
N GLU A 53 -17.59 -1.17 2.11
CA GLU A 53 -16.83 -2.42 2.16
C GLU A 53 -17.54 -3.50 1.33
N LEU A 54 -16.84 -4.10 0.39
CA LEU A 54 -17.32 -5.18 -0.47
C LEU A 54 -16.87 -6.55 0.01
N ALA A 55 -15.72 -6.61 0.68
CA ALA A 55 -15.19 -7.84 1.25
C ALA A 55 -14.16 -7.54 2.34
N LYS A 56 -14.09 -8.46 3.31
CA LYS A 56 -13.07 -8.55 4.35
C LYS A 56 -12.43 -9.94 4.25
N ILE A 57 -11.13 -9.99 4.04
CA ILE A 57 -10.39 -11.23 3.75
C ILE A 57 -9.29 -11.36 4.79
N SER A 58 -9.25 -12.48 5.52
CA SER A 58 -8.20 -12.74 6.50
C SER A 58 -6.84 -12.87 5.82
N VAL A 59 -5.82 -12.26 6.42
CA VAL A 59 -4.40 -12.36 6.05
C VAL A 59 -3.58 -12.71 7.29
N GLY A 60 -2.29 -12.95 7.11
CA GLY A 60 -1.39 -13.22 8.21
C GLY A 60 -1.25 -12.06 9.20
N VAL A 61 -0.59 -12.33 10.33
CA VAL A 61 -0.46 -11.38 11.45
C VAL A 61 0.28 -10.12 11.02
N ASN A 62 -0.37 -8.97 11.22
CA ASN A 62 0.17 -7.65 10.94
C ASN A 62 0.59 -7.45 9.47
N GLY A 63 -0.22 -7.97 8.53
CA GLY A 63 -0.16 -7.55 7.13
C GLY A 63 -0.74 -6.14 7.02
N HIS A 64 0.12 -5.13 6.86
CA HIS A 64 -0.33 -3.73 6.92
C HIS A 64 0.13 -2.87 5.73
N GLU A 65 0.92 -3.45 4.83
CA GLU A 65 1.21 -2.89 3.52
C GLU A 65 0.55 -3.75 2.44
N VAL A 66 0.24 -3.14 1.29
CA VAL A 66 -0.40 -3.84 0.18
C VAL A 66 -0.01 -3.23 -1.15
N ILE A 67 0.19 -4.08 -2.16
CA ILE A 67 0.36 -3.67 -3.56
C ILE A 67 -0.56 -4.50 -4.45
N VAL A 68 -1.08 -3.92 -5.52
CA VAL A 68 -1.94 -4.59 -6.50
C VAL A 68 -1.15 -4.89 -7.77
N SER A 69 -1.36 -6.07 -8.35
CA SER A 69 -0.78 -6.46 -9.63
C SER A 69 -1.25 -5.55 -10.77
N LYS A 70 -0.42 -5.42 -11.82
CA LYS A 70 -0.72 -4.56 -12.99
C LYS A 70 -2.06 -4.87 -13.68
N ASP A 71 -2.47 -6.14 -13.66
CA ASP A 71 -3.75 -6.60 -14.21
C ASP A 71 -4.93 -6.43 -13.24
N SER A 72 -4.70 -5.82 -12.08
CA SER A 72 -5.69 -5.61 -11.02
C SER A 72 -6.32 -6.89 -10.46
N ARG A 73 -5.75 -8.05 -10.76
CA ARG A 73 -6.31 -9.34 -10.37
C ARG A 73 -5.93 -9.75 -8.96
N PHE A 74 -4.71 -9.45 -8.55
CA PHE A 74 -4.18 -9.88 -7.25
C PHE A 74 -3.68 -8.71 -6.42
N ALA A 75 -3.90 -8.81 -5.11
CA ALA A 75 -3.21 -7.99 -4.12
C ALA A 75 -2.17 -8.84 -3.38
N TYR A 76 -1.04 -8.25 -3.06
CA TYR A 76 0.07 -8.87 -2.34
C TYR A 76 0.23 -8.14 -1.01
N VAL A 77 0.17 -8.90 0.07
CA VAL A 77 0.23 -8.39 1.45
C VAL A 77 1.43 -9.03 2.15
N PRO A 78 2.54 -8.30 2.33
CA PRO A 78 3.65 -8.77 3.14
C PRO A 78 3.21 -8.97 4.59
N ILE A 79 3.55 -10.12 5.18
CA ILE A 79 3.18 -10.46 6.56
C ILE A 79 4.35 -10.17 7.48
N TYR A 80 4.21 -9.07 8.22
CA TYR A 80 5.29 -8.54 9.06
C TYR A 80 5.53 -9.34 10.34
N GLY A 81 4.48 -9.95 10.89
CA GLY A 81 4.51 -10.62 12.19
C GLY A 81 4.13 -9.68 13.33
N ASN A 82 4.15 -10.19 14.59
CA ASN A 82 3.71 -9.41 15.74
C ASN A 82 4.82 -8.54 16.38
N SER A 83 6.00 -8.48 15.74
CA SER A 83 7.07 -7.57 16.12
C SER A 83 6.78 -6.13 15.65
N GLY A 84 7.52 -5.18 16.18
CA GLY A 84 7.52 -3.78 15.69
C GLY A 84 8.90 -3.39 15.19
N VAL A 85 9.03 -2.27 14.51
CA VAL A 85 10.30 -1.74 14.04
C VAL A 85 11.27 -1.59 15.21
N GLY A 86 12.42 -2.28 15.13
CA GLY A 86 13.43 -2.28 16.18
C GLY A 86 13.01 -2.96 17.48
N LYS A 87 11.87 -3.66 17.52
CA LYS A 87 11.36 -4.32 18.73
C LYS A 87 11.33 -5.85 18.56
N PRO A 88 11.51 -6.62 19.63
CA PRO A 88 11.40 -8.07 19.56
C PRO A 88 9.95 -8.51 19.31
N GLY A 89 9.80 -9.71 18.79
CA GLY A 89 8.52 -10.35 18.50
C GLY A 89 8.69 -11.56 17.59
N THR A 90 7.60 -12.10 17.09
CA THR A 90 7.61 -13.14 16.05
C THR A 90 7.63 -12.48 14.69
N ASP A 91 8.69 -12.69 13.95
CA ASP A 91 8.88 -12.10 12.63
C ASP A 91 8.13 -12.89 11.56
N GLY A 92 7.49 -12.18 10.66
CA GLY A 92 6.80 -12.78 9.52
C GLY A 92 7.78 -13.28 8.46
N SER A 93 7.32 -14.25 7.67
CA SER A 93 8.13 -14.92 6.63
C SER A 93 7.38 -15.12 5.32
N THR A 94 6.22 -14.49 5.14
CA THR A 94 5.35 -14.78 4.01
C THR A 94 4.78 -13.51 3.37
N ILE A 95 4.27 -13.67 2.15
CA ILE A 95 3.45 -12.67 1.47
C ILE A 95 2.15 -13.36 1.07
N ASP A 96 1.03 -12.86 1.53
CA ASP A 96 -0.28 -13.37 1.14
C ASP A 96 -0.72 -12.77 -0.20
N VAL A 97 -1.22 -13.64 -1.09
CA VAL A 97 -1.70 -13.29 -2.43
C VAL A 97 -3.22 -13.42 -2.44
N ILE A 98 -3.90 -12.32 -2.61
CA ILE A 98 -5.36 -12.23 -2.55
C ILE A 98 -5.93 -12.10 -3.97
N ASP A 99 -6.80 -12.98 -4.37
CA ASP A 99 -7.62 -12.86 -5.58
C ASP A 99 -8.72 -11.81 -5.33
N LEU A 100 -8.59 -10.64 -5.95
CA LEU A 100 -9.52 -9.52 -5.76
C LEU A 100 -10.89 -9.81 -6.37
N GLN A 101 -10.97 -10.54 -7.49
CA GLN A 101 -12.23 -10.94 -8.09
C GLN A 101 -12.89 -12.05 -7.27
N GLY A 102 -12.13 -13.07 -6.89
CA GLY A 102 -12.59 -14.17 -6.04
C GLY A 102 -12.83 -13.75 -4.59
N ARG A 103 -12.27 -12.59 -4.15
CA ARG A 103 -12.34 -12.06 -2.78
C ARG A 103 -11.91 -13.09 -1.74
N LYS A 104 -10.75 -13.69 -1.97
CA LYS A 104 -10.21 -14.77 -1.13
C LYS A 104 -8.70 -14.83 -1.20
N LEU A 105 -8.09 -15.45 -0.21
CA LEU A 105 -6.69 -15.86 -0.27
C LEU A 105 -6.52 -16.87 -1.42
N ALA A 106 -5.66 -16.55 -2.36
CA ALA A 106 -5.35 -17.39 -3.52
C ALA A 106 -4.10 -18.24 -3.29
N ALA A 107 -3.10 -17.67 -2.62
CA ALA A 107 -1.83 -18.32 -2.35
C ALA A 107 -1.07 -17.58 -1.25
N THR A 108 0.00 -18.20 -0.76
CA THR A 108 0.99 -17.58 0.11
C THR A 108 2.37 -17.84 -0.50
N ILE A 109 3.20 -16.82 -0.58
CA ILE A 109 4.61 -16.92 -0.96
C ILE A 109 5.41 -17.08 0.32
N ASP A 110 6.12 -18.19 0.45
CA ASP A 110 7.02 -18.44 1.58
C ASP A 110 8.44 -17.93 1.25
N LEU A 111 8.97 -17.07 2.11
CA LEU A 111 10.33 -16.53 1.98
C LEU A 111 11.40 -17.43 2.60
N GLY A 112 11.01 -18.56 3.19
CA GLY A 112 11.89 -19.59 3.72
C GLY A 112 12.49 -19.28 5.10
N LYS A 113 12.44 -18.03 5.57
CA LYS A 113 12.98 -17.58 6.85
C LYS A 113 12.22 -16.35 7.37
N PRO A 114 12.22 -16.07 8.68
CA PRO A 114 11.56 -14.89 9.25
C PRO A 114 12.35 -13.63 8.90
N LEU A 115 11.81 -12.83 7.99
CA LEU A 115 12.49 -11.66 7.39
C LEU A 115 11.82 -10.33 7.70
N ARG A 116 10.63 -10.31 8.29
CA ARG A 116 9.76 -9.12 8.38
C ARG A 116 9.58 -8.46 7.02
N PRO A 117 8.99 -9.12 6.02
CA PRO A 117 8.71 -8.48 4.75
C PRO A 117 7.75 -7.31 4.99
N HIS A 118 8.07 -6.14 4.41
CA HIS A 118 7.29 -4.96 4.69
C HIS A 118 6.72 -4.31 3.43
N ARG A 119 7.47 -3.48 2.73
CA ARG A 119 7.00 -2.83 1.50
C ARG A 119 7.28 -3.70 0.29
N ALA A 120 6.29 -3.84 -0.56
CA ALA A 120 6.40 -4.52 -1.84
C ALA A 120 6.12 -3.56 -2.99
N GLU A 121 6.90 -3.64 -4.08
CA GLU A 121 6.70 -2.86 -5.30
C GLU A 121 6.90 -3.73 -6.54
N PHE A 122 6.07 -3.54 -7.57
CA PHE A 122 6.28 -4.20 -8.86
C PHE A 122 7.24 -3.41 -9.75
N GLY A 123 8.31 -4.06 -10.19
CA GLY A 123 9.16 -3.52 -11.23
C GLY A 123 8.49 -3.54 -12.62
N PRO A 124 9.02 -2.76 -13.58
CA PRO A 124 8.56 -2.83 -14.98
C PRO A 124 8.83 -4.19 -15.63
N ASP A 125 9.77 -4.96 -15.09
CA ASP A 125 10.09 -6.35 -15.45
C ASP A 125 9.05 -7.38 -14.98
N GLY A 126 8.06 -6.94 -14.20
CA GLY A 126 7.01 -7.79 -13.63
C GLY A 126 7.42 -8.54 -12.37
N LEU A 127 8.65 -8.35 -11.88
CA LEU A 127 9.09 -8.92 -10.62
C LEU A 127 8.60 -8.08 -9.43
N LEU A 128 8.45 -8.75 -8.29
CA LEU A 128 8.07 -8.13 -7.04
C LEU A 128 9.33 -7.91 -6.20
N TYR A 129 9.56 -6.66 -5.80
CA TYR A 129 10.67 -6.25 -4.94
C TYR A 129 10.13 -5.99 -3.55
N VAL A 130 10.66 -6.66 -2.53
CA VAL A 130 10.12 -6.62 -1.17
C VAL A 130 11.24 -6.34 -0.17
N THR A 131 11.05 -5.36 0.71
CA THR A 131 12.00 -5.15 1.80
C THR A 131 11.96 -6.32 2.77
N ALA A 132 13.13 -6.88 3.05
CA ALA A 132 13.37 -7.94 4.04
C ALA A 132 14.15 -7.35 5.21
N GLU A 133 13.42 -6.78 6.18
CA GLU A 133 13.97 -5.92 7.23
C GLU A 133 15.06 -6.61 8.06
N MET A 134 14.85 -7.90 8.39
CA MET A 134 15.79 -8.70 9.19
C MET A 134 17.01 -9.20 8.40
N ALA A 135 16.92 -9.18 7.05
CA ALA A 135 18.05 -9.50 6.18
C ALA A 135 18.86 -8.26 5.78
N ASN A 136 18.38 -7.04 6.08
CA ASN A 136 18.93 -5.78 5.57
C ASN A 136 19.05 -5.82 4.03
N ALA A 137 17.97 -6.22 3.38
CA ALA A 137 17.96 -6.52 1.95
C ALA A 137 16.61 -6.20 1.32
N VAL A 138 16.59 -6.25 -0.01
CA VAL A 138 15.39 -6.29 -0.84
C VAL A 138 15.36 -7.64 -1.55
N ASP A 139 14.33 -8.45 -1.30
CA ASP A 139 14.08 -9.69 -2.00
C ASP A 139 13.48 -9.40 -3.38
N VAL A 140 13.96 -10.13 -4.39
CA VAL A 140 13.43 -10.12 -5.75
C VAL A 140 12.65 -11.41 -5.97
N ILE A 141 11.36 -11.29 -6.22
CA ILE A 141 10.44 -12.44 -6.25
C ILE A 141 9.76 -12.49 -7.63
N ASP A 142 9.71 -13.68 -8.21
CA ASP A 142 8.84 -13.95 -9.35
C ASP A 142 7.44 -14.29 -8.84
N PRO A 143 6.44 -13.41 -9.06
CA PRO A 143 5.09 -13.63 -8.55
C PRO A 143 4.38 -14.81 -9.23
N SER A 144 4.79 -15.20 -10.44
CA SER A 144 4.20 -16.32 -11.19
C SER A 144 4.62 -17.67 -10.64
N THR A 145 5.89 -17.84 -10.33
CA THR A 145 6.45 -19.05 -9.73
C THR A 145 6.48 -19.02 -8.21
N ARG A 146 6.24 -17.83 -7.62
CA ARG A 146 6.27 -17.58 -6.17
C ARG A 146 7.63 -17.89 -5.54
N LYS A 147 8.72 -17.68 -6.28
CA LYS A 147 10.08 -17.97 -5.82
C LYS A 147 10.87 -16.69 -5.60
N VAL A 148 11.65 -16.66 -4.54
CA VAL A 148 12.71 -15.68 -4.35
C VAL A 148 13.84 -15.99 -5.34
N LEU A 149 14.12 -15.05 -6.24
CA LEU A 149 15.14 -15.17 -7.27
C LEU A 149 16.49 -14.64 -6.83
N ALA A 150 16.47 -13.63 -5.94
CA ALA A 150 17.65 -12.96 -5.44
C ALA A 150 17.34 -12.17 -4.17
N GLU A 151 18.39 -11.86 -3.42
CA GLU A 151 18.41 -10.95 -2.30
C GLU A 151 19.42 -9.84 -2.62
N ILE A 152 19.00 -8.57 -2.60
CA ILE A 152 19.86 -7.41 -2.87
C ILE A 152 20.20 -6.74 -1.53
N PRO A 153 21.46 -6.80 -1.07
CA PRO A 153 21.82 -6.20 0.21
C PRO A 153 21.69 -4.67 0.16
N THR A 154 21.11 -4.09 1.18
CA THR A 154 20.98 -2.62 1.33
C THR A 154 22.16 -2.00 2.06
N GLY A 155 22.96 -2.81 2.75
CA GLY A 155 24.11 -2.36 3.53
C GLY A 155 23.78 -1.68 4.84
N GLU A 156 22.48 -1.52 5.18
CA GLU A 156 22.00 -0.78 6.35
C GLU A 156 20.92 -1.55 7.09
N PRO A 157 20.87 -1.41 8.42
CA PRO A 157 19.88 -2.11 9.24
C PRO A 157 18.47 -1.54 9.06
N GLN A 158 17.49 -2.44 9.13
CA GLN A 158 16.06 -2.15 9.13
C GLN A 158 15.62 -1.38 7.87
N SER A 159 15.93 -1.94 6.68
CA SER A 159 15.39 -1.44 5.42
C SER A 159 13.88 -1.72 5.37
N HIS A 160 13.09 -0.68 5.59
CA HIS A 160 11.68 -0.77 5.93
C HIS A 160 10.77 -0.49 4.72
N MET A 161 10.89 0.68 4.11
CA MET A 161 10.11 1.08 2.94
C MET A 161 11.00 1.14 1.71
N LEU A 162 10.41 0.94 0.52
CA LEU A 162 11.12 1.13 -0.73
C LEU A 162 10.26 1.83 -1.77
N VAL A 163 10.91 2.50 -2.71
CA VAL A 163 10.34 2.96 -3.98
C VAL A 163 11.27 2.60 -5.13
N LEU A 164 10.71 2.37 -6.30
CA LEU A 164 11.46 2.10 -7.52
C LEU A 164 11.56 3.35 -8.39
N SER A 165 12.68 3.54 -9.11
CA SER A 165 12.76 4.52 -10.17
C SER A 165 11.80 4.17 -11.30
N LEU A 166 11.30 5.18 -12.02
CA LEU A 166 10.31 4.99 -13.09
C LEU A 166 10.81 4.08 -14.23
N ASP A 167 12.12 4.06 -14.46
CA ASP A 167 12.77 3.20 -15.45
C ASP A 167 13.09 1.79 -14.94
N GLY A 168 12.80 1.52 -13.66
CA GLY A 168 13.07 0.22 -13.01
C GLY A 168 14.53 -0.12 -12.84
N ARG A 169 15.46 0.84 -12.96
CA ARG A 169 16.88 0.58 -12.82
C ARG A 169 17.39 0.73 -11.39
N ARG A 170 16.67 1.46 -10.56
CA ARG A 170 17.06 1.77 -9.19
C ARG A 170 15.93 1.45 -8.21
N ALA A 171 16.31 1.10 -7.01
CA ALA A 171 15.44 1.14 -5.85
C ALA A 171 16.08 2.04 -4.78
N TYR A 172 15.22 2.66 -3.98
CA TYR A 172 15.60 3.49 -2.85
C TYR A 172 14.90 2.94 -1.62
N THR A 173 15.65 2.60 -0.57
CA THR A 173 15.07 2.09 0.68
C THR A 173 15.25 3.10 1.81
N ALA A 174 14.22 3.30 2.62
CA ALA A 174 14.35 4.02 3.89
C ALA A 174 14.78 3.01 4.98
N ASN A 175 15.93 3.27 5.60
CA ASN A 175 16.55 2.39 6.58
C ASN A 175 16.36 2.98 7.98
N VAL A 176 15.39 2.47 8.74
CA VAL A 176 14.98 3.04 10.03
C VAL A 176 16.11 3.01 11.05
N GLY A 177 16.80 1.88 11.15
CA GLY A 177 17.88 1.69 12.15
C GLY A 177 19.12 2.53 11.91
N ALA A 178 19.39 2.94 10.65
CA ALA A 178 20.53 3.75 10.28
C ALA A 178 20.18 5.22 10.04
N GLY A 179 18.91 5.57 9.87
CA GLY A 179 18.48 6.92 9.49
C GLY A 179 18.98 7.35 8.13
N SER A 180 19.04 6.42 7.18
CA SER A 180 19.64 6.59 5.85
C SER A 180 18.72 6.11 4.73
N VAL A 181 19.10 6.44 3.49
CA VAL A 181 18.50 5.87 2.27
C VAL A 181 19.57 5.09 1.52
N SER A 182 19.29 3.82 1.21
CA SER A 182 20.14 3.03 0.32
C SER A 182 19.66 3.14 -1.12
N VAL A 183 20.60 3.28 -2.05
CA VAL A 183 20.37 3.30 -3.49
C VAL A 183 20.87 1.98 -4.07
N LEU A 184 19.99 1.21 -4.69
CA LEU A 184 20.28 -0.11 -5.24
C LEU A 184 20.28 -0.06 -6.78
N ASP A 185 21.17 -0.81 -7.41
CA ASP A 185 21.15 -1.13 -8.83
C ASP A 185 20.42 -2.47 -9.02
N LEU A 186 19.23 -2.41 -9.59
CA LEU A 186 18.39 -3.61 -9.72
C LEU A 186 18.92 -4.59 -10.76
N ALA A 187 19.52 -4.10 -11.84
CA ALA A 187 20.11 -4.98 -12.88
C ALA A 187 21.37 -5.70 -12.37
N LYS A 188 22.21 -5.00 -11.61
CA LYS A 188 23.42 -5.57 -11.01
C LYS A 188 23.15 -6.27 -9.68
N ARG A 189 21.95 -6.09 -9.11
CA ARG A 189 21.57 -6.63 -7.81
C ARG A 189 22.56 -6.24 -6.71
N SER A 190 22.90 -4.97 -6.64
CA SER A 190 23.96 -4.48 -5.75
C SER A 190 23.64 -3.09 -5.18
N LEU A 191 24.20 -2.82 -4.01
CA LEU A 191 24.22 -1.49 -3.41
C LEU A 191 25.08 -0.55 -4.25
N VAL A 192 24.55 0.64 -4.55
CA VAL A 192 25.28 1.73 -5.22
C VAL A 192 25.92 2.66 -4.18
N THR A 193 25.11 3.13 -3.23
CA THR A 193 25.53 4.02 -2.17
C THR A 193 24.48 4.09 -1.06
N THR A 194 24.87 4.58 0.10
CA THR A 194 23.96 4.99 1.18
C THR A 194 24.03 6.51 1.36
N ILE A 195 22.90 7.11 1.69
CA ILE A 195 22.73 8.55 1.89
C ILE A 195 22.30 8.75 3.33
N PRO A 196 23.17 9.23 4.23
CA PRO A 196 22.78 9.61 5.58
C PRO A 196 21.75 10.75 5.52
N VAL A 197 20.67 10.64 6.28
CA VAL A 197 19.56 11.61 6.26
C VAL A 197 19.34 12.23 7.64
N ALA A 198 18.98 11.42 8.63
CA ALA A 198 18.61 11.86 9.97
C ALA A 198 18.96 10.78 11.00
N LYS A 199 18.51 10.93 12.23
CA LYS A 199 18.65 9.87 13.24
C LYS A 199 17.75 8.68 12.95
N SER A 200 16.55 8.96 12.42
CA SER A 200 15.59 7.95 11.99
C SER A 200 14.81 8.44 10.77
N VAL A 201 14.62 7.55 9.78
CA VAL A 201 13.73 7.74 8.64
C VAL A 201 12.88 6.49 8.49
N GLN A 202 11.66 6.61 7.96
CA GLN A 202 10.80 5.42 7.88
C GLN A 202 10.11 5.30 6.51
N ARG A 203 9.38 6.31 6.10
CA ARG A 203 8.63 6.31 4.84
C ARG A 203 9.40 7.03 3.73
N ILE A 204 9.13 6.64 2.49
CA ILE A 204 9.83 7.15 1.31
C ILE A 204 8.85 7.25 0.14
N SER A 205 8.99 8.28 -0.69
CA SER A 205 8.23 8.42 -1.93
C SER A 205 9.11 8.99 -3.04
N ILE A 206 8.66 8.88 -4.30
CA ILE A 206 9.41 9.37 -5.47
C ILE A 206 8.53 10.29 -6.30
N SER A 207 9.09 11.39 -6.82
CA SER A 207 8.37 12.35 -7.66
C SER A 207 7.87 11.71 -8.95
N SER A 208 6.79 12.26 -9.53
CA SER A 208 6.19 11.74 -10.77
C SER A 208 7.12 11.80 -11.98
N ASP A 209 8.16 12.64 -11.96
CA ASP A 209 9.21 12.70 -12.97
C ASP A 209 10.43 11.82 -12.65
N GLY A 210 10.43 11.15 -11.49
CA GLY A 210 11.51 10.27 -11.03
C GLY A 210 12.80 10.98 -10.61
N ARG A 211 12.84 12.32 -10.57
CA ARG A 211 14.06 13.08 -10.30
C ARG A 211 14.33 13.33 -8.83
N ARG A 212 13.31 13.17 -7.98
CA ARG A 212 13.42 13.45 -6.54
C ARG A 212 12.84 12.30 -5.73
N VAL A 213 13.57 11.89 -4.71
CA VAL A 213 13.09 11.00 -3.66
C VAL A 213 12.87 11.80 -2.40
N PHE A 214 11.77 11.55 -1.70
CA PHE A 214 11.39 12.23 -0.46
C PHE A 214 11.40 11.23 0.68
N THR A 215 12.03 11.56 1.79
CA THR A 215 11.96 10.77 3.02
C THR A 215 11.89 11.69 4.24
N HIS A 216 11.25 11.24 5.31
CA HIS A 216 10.87 12.06 6.44
C HIS A 216 11.85 11.87 7.59
N ASP A 217 12.35 12.98 8.14
CA ASP A 217 13.02 12.98 9.44
C ASP A 217 11.97 12.73 10.52
N GLN A 218 12.11 11.62 11.25
CA GLN A 218 11.13 11.25 12.28
C GLN A 218 11.32 11.99 13.61
N ASP A 219 12.42 12.72 13.75
CA ASP A 219 12.75 13.49 14.95
C ASP A 219 12.59 15.02 14.74
N ALA A 220 12.49 15.47 13.47
CA ALA A 220 12.33 16.90 13.14
C ALA A 220 11.27 17.11 12.04
N PRO A 221 10.53 18.24 12.06
CA PRO A 221 9.43 18.50 11.12
C PRO A 221 9.97 18.92 9.74
N ARG A 222 10.64 18.01 9.05
CA ARG A 222 11.21 18.26 7.74
C ARG A 222 11.30 17.00 6.88
N ILE A 223 11.32 17.19 5.57
CA ILE A 223 11.45 16.14 4.56
C ILE A 223 12.74 16.37 3.77
N ALA A 224 13.58 15.35 3.66
CA ALA A 224 14.74 15.38 2.78
C ALA A 224 14.30 15.22 1.32
N VAL A 225 14.82 16.08 0.45
CA VAL A 225 14.66 15.99 -1.00
C VAL A 225 15.97 15.48 -1.58
N ILE A 226 15.98 14.23 -2.00
CA ILE A 226 17.16 13.57 -2.57
C ILE A 226 17.07 13.68 -4.09
N ASP A 227 18.12 14.20 -4.72
CA ASP A 227 18.25 14.23 -6.17
C ASP A 227 18.73 12.86 -6.68
N THR A 228 17.97 12.25 -7.59
CA THR A 228 18.22 10.89 -8.07
C THR A 228 19.39 10.78 -9.05
N ALA A 229 19.81 11.89 -9.67
CA ALA A 229 20.95 11.89 -10.58
C ALA A 229 22.29 11.92 -9.80
N THR A 230 22.30 12.64 -8.67
CA THR A 230 23.50 12.80 -7.85
C THR A 230 23.55 11.89 -6.64
N ASN A 231 22.41 11.31 -6.24
CA ASN A 231 22.22 10.54 -4.99
C ASN A 231 22.64 11.35 -3.75
N LYS A 232 22.24 12.61 -3.68
CA LYS A 232 22.52 13.51 -2.55
C LYS A 232 21.27 14.25 -2.13
N ILE A 233 21.22 14.64 -0.86
CA ILE A 233 20.22 15.59 -0.37
C ILE A 233 20.46 16.92 -1.04
N ALA A 234 19.52 17.35 -1.89
CA ALA A 234 19.58 18.62 -2.60
C ALA A 234 18.93 19.75 -1.80
N ASN A 235 17.88 19.44 -1.04
CA ASN A 235 17.10 20.40 -0.27
C ASN A 235 16.43 19.73 0.93
N TRP A 236 15.89 20.58 1.81
CA TRP A 236 14.95 20.20 2.87
C TRP A 236 13.66 20.98 2.69
N ILE A 237 12.53 20.32 2.98
CA ILE A 237 11.22 20.94 3.09
C ILE A 237 10.90 21.02 4.57
N GLU A 238 10.79 22.25 5.08
CA GLU A 238 10.37 22.49 6.46
C GLU A 238 8.85 22.39 6.57
N LEU A 239 8.38 21.69 7.58
CA LEU A 239 6.95 21.46 7.87
C LEU A 239 6.56 22.07 9.20
N PRO A 240 5.25 22.31 9.45
CA PRO A 240 4.77 22.75 10.76
C PRO A 240 4.88 21.66 11.85
N ASP A 241 4.80 20.39 11.48
CA ASP A 241 4.92 19.24 12.37
C ASP A 241 5.58 18.03 11.66
N VAL A 242 5.98 17.03 12.44
CA VAL A 242 6.68 15.86 11.92
C VAL A 242 5.76 15.04 11.01
N ALA A 243 6.15 14.89 9.75
CA ALA A 243 5.43 14.05 8.81
C ALA A 243 5.82 12.58 8.94
N TYR A 244 4.84 11.70 8.71
CA TYR A 244 5.03 10.26 8.69
C TYR A 244 5.11 9.69 7.28
N ALA A 245 4.18 10.08 6.40
CA ALA A 245 4.13 9.62 5.02
C ALA A 245 3.95 10.79 4.04
N SER A 246 4.36 10.59 2.79
CA SER A 246 4.11 11.55 1.72
C SER A 246 3.80 10.88 0.39
N ALA A 247 3.01 11.58 -0.44
CA ALA A 247 2.69 11.18 -1.80
C ALA A 247 2.75 12.39 -2.73
N PRO A 248 3.59 12.37 -3.79
CA PRO A 248 3.58 13.42 -4.80
C PRO A 248 2.39 13.25 -5.75
N THR A 249 1.80 14.37 -6.17
CA THR A 249 0.72 14.33 -7.16
C THR A 249 1.25 13.94 -8.55
N PRO A 250 0.43 13.25 -9.37
CA PRO A 250 0.85 12.81 -10.72
C PRO A 250 1.27 13.95 -11.66
N ASP A 251 0.72 15.16 -11.47
CA ASP A 251 1.11 16.35 -12.22
C ASP A 251 2.49 16.93 -11.80
N GLY A 252 3.09 16.36 -10.76
CA GLY A 252 4.40 16.78 -10.24
C GLY A 252 4.41 18.11 -9.50
N ARG A 253 3.23 18.70 -9.25
CA ARG A 253 3.12 20.03 -8.66
C ARG A 253 3.15 20.02 -7.13
N TRP A 254 2.52 19.03 -6.52
CA TRP A 254 2.33 19.00 -5.07
C TRP A 254 2.96 17.76 -4.44
N LEU A 255 3.37 17.89 -3.20
CA LEU A 255 3.64 16.77 -2.29
C LEU A 255 2.65 16.86 -1.15
N LEU A 256 1.85 15.84 -0.97
CA LEU A 256 1.01 15.66 0.22
C LEU A 256 1.86 15.00 1.30
N ALA A 257 1.86 15.54 2.51
CA ALA A 257 2.60 14.98 3.64
C ALA A 257 1.68 14.91 4.86
N VAL A 258 1.55 13.72 5.47
CA VAL A 258 0.65 13.48 6.60
C VAL A 258 1.43 13.27 7.89
N SER A 259 0.95 13.87 8.98
CA SER A 259 1.47 13.67 10.33
C SER A 259 0.67 12.61 11.07
N LEU A 260 1.37 11.61 11.63
CA LEU A 260 0.77 10.55 12.44
C LEU A 260 0.25 11.04 13.80
N VAL A 261 0.86 12.09 14.34
CA VAL A 261 0.62 12.58 15.71
C VAL A 261 -0.25 13.85 15.70
N ALA A 262 0.06 14.80 14.81
CA ALA A 262 -0.64 16.07 14.76
C ALA A 262 -2.00 15.99 14.02
N ASN A 263 -2.27 14.90 13.30
CA ASN A 263 -3.48 14.70 12.51
C ASN A 263 -3.69 15.78 11.44
N HIS A 264 -2.59 16.21 10.84
CA HIS A 264 -2.58 17.17 9.74
C HIS A 264 -2.08 16.53 8.45
N LEU A 265 -2.63 17.02 7.34
CA LEU A 265 -2.09 16.81 6.00
C LEU A 265 -1.61 18.15 5.47
N HIS A 266 -0.32 18.24 5.18
CA HIS A 266 0.32 19.40 4.58
C HIS A 266 0.41 19.25 3.07
N VAL A 267 0.11 20.32 2.36
CA VAL A 267 0.30 20.41 0.90
C VAL A 267 1.52 21.29 0.65
N VAL A 268 2.54 20.68 0.07
CA VAL A 268 3.80 21.35 -0.29
C VAL A 268 3.79 21.65 -1.79
N ASP A 269 4.07 22.87 -2.17
CA ASP A 269 4.36 23.24 -3.55
C ASP A 269 5.80 22.79 -3.91
N LEU A 270 5.91 21.85 -4.85
CA LEU A 270 7.21 21.26 -5.23
C LEU A 270 8.11 22.19 -6.07
N GLN A 271 7.60 23.33 -6.53
CA GLN A 271 8.40 24.35 -7.18
C GLN A 271 9.10 25.25 -6.15
N THR A 272 8.41 25.62 -5.09
CA THR A 272 8.92 26.52 -4.05
C THR A 272 9.44 25.78 -2.81
N LEU A 273 9.13 24.49 -2.67
CA LEU A 273 9.41 23.64 -1.51
C LEU A 273 8.81 24.19 -0.21
N LYS A 274 7.67 24.87 -0.29
CA LYS A 274 6.98 25.48 0.87
C LYS A 274 5.61 24.86 1.08
N VAL A 275 5.21 24.72 2.33
CA VAL A 275 3.84 24.40 2.71
C VAL A 275 2.93 25.56 2.31
N VAL A 276 1.92 25.26 1.52
CA VAL A 276 0.91 26.23 1.06
C VAL A 276 -0.45 26.03 1.71
N ARG A 277 -0.67 24.86 2.32
CA ARG A 277 -1.92 24.49 2.96
C ARG A 277 -1.71 23.42 4.01
N SER A 278 -2.53 23.46 5.05
CA SER A 278 -2.67 22.38 6.04
C SER A 278 -4.16 22.08 6.21
N LEU A 279 -4.49 20.81 6.32
CA LEU A 279 -5.84 20.29 6.43
C LEU A 279 -5.90 19.29 7.57
N ASP A 280 -7.01 19.26 8.31
CA ASP A 280 -7.25 18.26 9.34
C ASP A 280 -7.56 16.92 8.69
N VAL A 281 -6.98 15.84 9.24
CA VAL A 281 -7.20 14.45 8.81
C VAL A 281 -7.56 13.59 10.03
N PRO A 282 -8.08 12.37 9.82
CA PRO A 282 -8.41 11.46 10.91
C PRO A 282 -7.24 11.14 11.82
N GLU A 283 -7.54 10.73 13.05
CA GLU A 283 -6.54 10.36 14.05
C GLU A 283 -5.60 9.27 13.58
N ARG A 284 -4.30 9.47 13.78
CA ARG A 284 -3.20 8.57 13.41
C ARG A 284 -3.18 8.25 11.92
N SER A 285 -3.22 9.27 11.09
CA SER A 285 -3.11 9.11 9.64
C SER A 285 -1.70 8.65 9.25
N SER A 286 -1.59 7.53 8.50
CA SER A 286 -0.33 6.80 8.28
C SER A 286 0.04 6.59 6.82
N GLU A 287 -0.91 6.62 5.89
CA GLU A 287 -0.67 6.39 4.46
C GLU A 287 -1.47 7.37 3.60
N ILE A 288 -0.94 7.71 2.43
CA ILE A 288 -1.60 8.53 1.42
C ILE A 288 -1.56 7.80 0.09
N LEU A 289 -2.72 7.57 -0.50
CA LEU A 289 -2.86 7.06 -1.85
C LEU A 289 -3.55 8.08 -2.72
N ILE A 290 -2.89 8.51 -3.81
CA ILE A 290 -3.52 9.36 -4.83
C ILE A 290 -4.07 8.46 -5.93
N ARG A 291 -5.37 8.61 -6.21
CA ARG A 291 -6.01 7.90 -7.32
C ARG A 291 -5.29 8.21 -8.64
N PRO A 292 -5.09 7.24 -9.55
CA PRO A 292 -4.27 7.44 -10.76
C PRO A 292 -4.68 8.64 -11.62
N GLY A 293 -5.95 9.04 -11.61
CA GLY A 293 -6.42 10.27 -12.28
C GLY A 293 -5.95 11.58 -11.64
N GLY A 294 -5.40 11.54 -10.42
CA GLY A 294 -4.88 12.72 -9.73
C GLY A 294 -5.94 13.62 -9.10
N GLU A 295 -7.23 13.25 -9.14
CA GLU A 295 -8.31 14.10 -8.61
C GLU A 295 -8.60 13.87 -7.12
N ILE A 296 -8.35 12.67 -6.64
CA ILE A 296 -8.70 12.25 -5.27
C ILE A 296 -7.46 11.69 -4.57
N ALA A 297 -7.26 12.10 -3.33
CA ALA A 297 -6.35 11.44 -2.40
C ALA A 297 -7.15 10.74 -1.28
N TYR A 298 -6.73 9.53 -0.96
CA TYR A 298 -7.20 8.76 0.19
C TYR A 298 -6.13 8.79 1.28
N VAL A 299 -6.54 9.04 2.52
CA VAL A 299 -5.63 9.08 3.66
C VAL A 299 -6.14 8.13 4.74
N SER A 300 -5.36 7.11 5.08
CA SER A 300 -5.74 6.16 6.11
C SER A 300 -5.61 6.76 7.50
N GLY A 301 -6.66 6.70 8.31
CA GLY A 301 -6.68 7.06 9.72
C GLY A 301 -6.72 5.82 10.59
N THR A 302 -5.55 5.27 10.91
CA THR A 302 -5.38 4.00 11.62
C THR A 302 -6.05 4.00 12.99
N GLY A 303 -5.99 5.10 13.73
CA GLY A 303 -6.65 5.25 15.03
C GLY A 303 -8.17 5.36 14.91
N ALA A 304 -8.62 6.17 13.97
CA ALA A 304 -10.03 6.47 13.78
C ALA A 304 -10.82 5.38 13.05
N GLY A 305 -10.15 4.47 12.33
CA GLY A 305 -10.80 3.49 11.47
C GLY A 305 -11.53 4.11 10.28
N LYS A 306 -10.93 5.14 9.69
CA LYS A 306 -11.53 5.92 8.60
C LYS A 306 -10.51 6.14 7.50
N ILE A 307 -11.02 6.24 6.27
CA ILE A 307 -10.23 6.75 5.15
C ILE A 307 -10.77 8.16 4.84
N ALA A 308 -9.94 9.18 5.01
CA ALA A 308 -10.27 10.51 4.54
C ALA A 308 -10.24 10.56 3.01
N VAL A 309 -11.13 11.33 2.42
CA VAL A 309 -11.24 11.51 0.97
C VAL A 309 -11.05 12.99 0.68
N LEU A 310 -9.95 13.34 0.03
CA LEU A 310 -9.60 14.70 -0.33
C LEU A 310 -9.76 14.91 -1.84
N ASP A 311 -10.59 15.85 -2.23
CA ASP A 311 -10.66 16.33 -3.62
C ASP A 311 -9.49 17.29 -3.88
N LEU A 312 -8.59 16.91 -4.77
CA LEU A 312 -7.35 17.64 -5.07
C LEU A 312 -7.57 18.85 -6.00
N ARG A 313 -8.73 18.97 -6.63
CA ARG A 313 -9.08 20.13 -7.46
C ARG A 313 -9.59 21.30 -6.59
N SER A 314 -10.44 20.97 -5.65
CA SER A 314 -11.06 21.97 -4.74
C SER A 314 -10.33 22.10 -3.40
N TRP A 315 -9.46 21.15 -3.04
CA TRP A 315 -8.81 21.03 -1.74
C TRP A 315 -9.82 20.90 -0.59
N LYS A 316 -10.95 20.26 -0.84
CA LYS A 316 -11.99 20.03 0.16
C LYS A 316 -12.03 18.57 0.56
N MET A 317 -12.11 18.35 1.87
CA MET A 317 -12.44 17.03 2.40
C MET A 317 -13.87 16.69 2.02
N GLN A 318 -14.05 15.47 1.52
CA GLN A 318 -15.34 14.84 1.27
C GLN A 318 -15.74 13.99 2.49
N GLN A 319 -16.93 13.41 2.44
CA GLN A 319 -17.36 12.45 3.45
C GLN A 319 -16.37 11.27 3.49
N PRO A 320 -15.84 10.90 4.66
CA PRO A 320 -14.90 9.81 4.79
C PRO A 320 -15.54 8.44 4.49
N ILE A 321 -14.72 7.45 4.28
CA ILE A 321 -15.13 6.04 4.25
C ILE A 321 -14.93 5.50 5.66
N ASP A 322 -16.04 5.10 6.32
CA ASP A 322 -16.01 4.51 7.65
C ASP A 322 -15.68 3.02 7.55
N LEU A 323 -14.65 2.60 8.25
CA LEU A 323 -14.16 1.23 8.34
C LEU A 323 -13.92 0.89 9.82
N THR A 324 -13.00 -0.04 10.10
CA THR A 324 -12.63 -0.42 11.47
C THR A 324 -11.23 0.11 11.82
N PRO A 325 -10.95 0.42 13.11
CA PRO A 325 -9.62 0.82 13.54
C PRO A 325 -8.52 -0.18 13.14
N GLY A 326 -7.37 0.34 12.74
CA GLY A 326 -6.25 -0.48 12.26
C GLY A 326 -6.04 -0.41 10.75
N VAL A 327 -6.87 0.35 9.99
CA VAL A 327 -6.64 0.60 8.55
C VAL A 327 -5.32 1.33 8.34
N ASP A 328 -4.48 0.84 7.42
CA ASP A 328 -3.13 1.35 7.21
C ASP A 328 -2.79 1.43 5.72
N GLY A 329 -2.05 0.48 5.16
CA GLY A 329 -1.62 0.48 3.78
C GLY A 329 -2.78 0.51 2.78
N LEU A 330 -2.62 1.29 1.73
CA LEU A 330 -3.61 1.53 0.69
C LEU A 330 -3.07 1.17 -0.68
N ALA A 331 -3.88 0.53 -1.51
CA ALA A 331 -3.58 0.31 -2.91
C ALA A 331 -4.82 0.55 -3.79
N TRP A 332 -4.58 0.89 -5.05
CA TRP A 332 -5.64 1.06 -6.03
C TRP A 332 -5.65 -0.09 -7.02
N ALA A 333 -6.81 -0.70 -7.22
CA ALA A 333 -7.06 -1.65 -8.28
C ALA A 333 -7.99 -1.00 -9.32
N PRO A 334 -7.46 -0.56 -10.48
CA PRO A 334 -8.29 -0.07 -11.57
C PRO A 334 -9.40 -1.06 -11.94
N ALA A 335 -10.53 -0.53 -12.42
CA ALA A 335 -11.54 -1.40 -13.03
C ALA A 335 -10.94 -2.13 -14.24
N PRO A 336 -11.30 -3.41 -14.46
CA PRO A 336 -10.83 -4.20 -15.58
C PRO A 336 -11.25 -3.64 -16.95
#